data_91326a10d2538f097a338c4e24d5914b
#
_entry.id   91326a10d2538f097a338c4e24d5914b
#
_cell.length_a   1.000
_cell.length_b   1.000
_cell.length_c   1.000
_cell.angle_alpha   90.00
_cell.angle_beta   90.00
_cell.angle_gamma   90.00
#
_symmetry.space_group_name_H-M   'P 1'
#
loop_
_entity.id
_entity.type
_entity.pdbx_description
1 polymer ?
#
loop_
_entity_poly.entity_id
_entity_poly.type
_entity_poly.pdbx_seq_one_letter_code
_entity_poly.pdbx_strand_id
1 'polypeptide(L)'
;MLISIEGIDGAGKNTLVSALKESLDRPVEVIAFPRYADSIHAQLAQKALYGKMGDLTDSAYAMATLFALDRYGVKDQLQRAKESDTVVLLDRYVASNAAYSAARLEDDAVMEWVRDLEFGTLGLPEADLQVYLDTAVEVASERAQARA
;
A
#
# COMPACT_ATOMS: atom_id res chain seq x y z
N MET A 1 -16.10 -3.63 4.79
CA MET A 1 -15.43 -4.50 3.80
C MET A 1 -14.17 -3.84 3.28
N LEU A 2 -13.06 -4.52 3.33
CA LEU A 2 -11.77 -4.01 2.83
C LEU A 2 -11.43 -4.67 1.51
N ILE A 3 -11.13 -3.85 0.50
CA ILE A 3 -10.66 -4.32 -0.81
C ILE A 3 -9.34 -3.63 -1.10
N SER A 4 -8.26 -4.40 -1.20
CA SER A 4 -6.97 -3.84 -1.59
C SER A 4 -6.79 -3.89 -3.10
N ILE A 5 -6.20 -2.83 -3.65
CA ILE A 5 -5.92 -2.71 -5.07
C ILE A 5 -4.42 -2.52 -5.23
N GLU A 6 -3.78 -3.49 -5.85
CA GLU A 6 -2.34 -3.56 -6.02
C GLU A 6 -1.96 -3.46 -7.49
N GLY A 7 -0.79 -2.92 -7.75
CA GLY A 7 -0.25 -2.77 -9.09
C GLY A 7 0.87 -1.74 -9.10
N ILE A 8 1.70 -1.78 -10.13
CA ILE A 8 2.77 -0.81 -10.32
C ILE A 8 2.20 0.56 -10.74
N ASP A 9 3.00 1.60 -10.67
CA ASP A 9 2.61 2.93 -11.13
C ASP A 9 2.23 2.87 -12.61
N GLY A 10 1.09 3.47 -12.96
CA GLY A 10 0.56 3.41 -14.32
C GLY A 10 -0.25 2.17 -14.65
N ALA A 11 -0.49 1.28 -13.69
CA ALA A 11 -1.26 0.05 -13.93
C ALA A 11 -2.77 0.31 -14.13
N GLY A 12 -3.27 1.48 -13.73
CA GLY A 12 -4.68 1.83 -13.86
C GLY A 12 -5.45 1.78 -12.54
N LYS A 13 -4.75 1.80 -11.39
CA LYS A 13 -5.38 1.75 -10.07
C LYS A 13 -6.37 2.90 -9.86
N ASN A 14 -5.99 4.13 -10.20
CA ASN A 14 -6.86 5.29 -10.01
C ASN A 14 -8.11 5.21 -10.88
N THR A 15 -7.99 4.72 -12.09
CA THR A 15 -9.13 4.51 -13.00
C THR A 15 -10.10 3.49 -12.42
N LEU A 16 -9.58 2.37 -11.91
CA LEU A 16 -10.41 1.34 -11.29
C LEU A 16 -11.10 1.87 -10.02
N VAL A 17 -10.36 2.56 -9.15
CA VAL A 17 -10.91 3.15 -7.92
C VAL A 17 -12.05 4.10 -8.24
N SER A 18 -11.87 4.99 -9.23
CA SER A 18 -12.92 5.93 -9.64
C SER A 18 -14.15 5.21 -10.18
N ALA A 19 -13.95 4.19 -11.00
CA ALA A 19 -15.05 3.40 -11.57
C ALA A 19 -15.81 2.66 -10.46
N LEU A 20 -15.14 2.10 -9.48
CA LEU A 20 -15.78 1.41 -8.37
C LEU A 20 -16.58 2.37 -7.49
N LYS A 21 -16.07 3.58 -7.23
CA LYS A 21 -16.79 4.60 -6.47
C LYS A 21 -18.11 4.98 -7.14
N GLU A 22 -18.13 5.01 -8.46
CA GLU A 22 -19.35 5.34 -9.23
C GLU A 22 -20.30 4.17 -9.36
N SER A 23 -19.78 2.94 -9.40
CA SER A 23 -20.56 1.74 -9.73
C SER A 23 -21.16 1.06 -8.53
N LEU A 24 -20.53 1.15 -7.37
CA LEU A 24 -20.98 0.44 -6.20
C LEU A 24 -22.16 1.18 -5.53
N ASP A 25 -23.17 0.42 -5.18
CA ASP A 25 -24.42 0.92 -4.58
C ASP A 25 -24.31 0.99 -3.05
N ARG A 26 -23.14 1.34 -2.55
CA ARG A 26 -22.78 1.38 -1.14
C ARG A 26 -21.85 2.56 -0.88
N PRO A 27 -21.77 3.08 0.35
CA PRO A 27 -20.74 4.06 0.68
C PRO A 27 -19.36 3.51 0.39
N VAL A 28 -18.53 4.30 -0.29
CA VAL A 28 -17.17 3.94 -0.67
C VAL A 28 -16.21 4.97 -0.13
N GLU A 29 -15.21 4.53 0.62
CA GLU A 29 -14.08 5.34 1.07
C GLU A 29 -12.80 4.83 0.42
N VAL A 30 -11.83 5.71 0.26
CA VAL A 30 -10.53 5.35 -0.31
C VAL A 30 -9.43 5.76 0.67
N ILE A 31 -8.53 4.82 0.96
CA ILE A 31 -7.30 5.12 1.70
C ILE A 31 -6.14 4.72 0.81
N ALA A 32 -5.30 5.68 0.47
CA ALA A 32 -4.08 5.43 -0.30
C ALA A 32 -2.88 5.32 0.64
N PHE A 33 -2.07 4.31 0.47
CA PHE A 33 -0.80 4.15 1.18
C PHE A 33 0.36 4.30 0.21
N PRO A 34 1.46 4.99 0.58
CA PRO A 34 1.68 5.65 1.88
C PRO A 34 0.84 6.92 2.04
N ARG A 35 0.47 7.22 3.28
CA ARG A 35 -0.32 8.42 3.61
C ARG A 35 0.60 9.61 3.90
N TYR A 36 1.28 10.11 2.89
CA TYR A 36 2.29 11.17 3.04
C TYR A 36 1.74 12.46 3.66
N ALA A 37 0.47 12.77 3.43
CA ALA A 37 -0.13 13.98 3.98
C ALA A 37 -0.44 13.88 5.48
N ASP A 38 -0.73 12.66 5.98
CA ASP A 38 -1.32 12.49 7.29
C ASP A 38 -0.48 11.67 8.28
N SER A 39 0.50 10.91 7.78
CA SER A 39 1.26 9.95 8.59
C SER A 39 2.69 10.41 8.79
N ILE A 40 3.09 10.57 10.06
CA ILE A 40 4.48 10.88 10.37
C ILE A 40 5.42 9.77 9.89
N HIS A 41 5.02 8.51 9.98
CA HIS A 41 5.84 7.38 9.53
C HIS A 41 6.03 7.41 8.01
N ALA A 42 4.99 7.72 7.24
CA ALA A 42 5.09 7.89 5.80
C ALA A 42 5.98 9.08 5.43
N GLN A 43 5.89 10.17 6.18
CA GLN A 43 6.74 11.36 5.97
C GLN A 43 8.22 11.05 6.25
N LEU A 44 8.52 10.26 7.29
CA LEU A 44 9.88 9.83 7.56
C LEU A 44 10.40 8.90 6.47
N ALA A 45 9.58 7.99 5.98
CA ALA A 45 9.94 7.15 4.85
C ALA A 45 10.24 7.97 3.60
N GLN A 46 9.43 9.00 3.33
CA GLN A 46 9.66 9.92 2.21
C GLN A 46 10.98 10.68 2.35
N LYS A 47 11.29 11.17 3.54
CA LYS A 47 12.58 11.81 3.81
C LYS A 47 13.74 10.85 3.56
N ALA A 48 13.59 9.60 3.96
CA ALA A 48 14.59 8.58 3.72
C ALA A 48 14.81 8.35 2.22
N LEU A 49 13.74 8.28 1.45
CA LEU A 49 13.81 8.14 -0.01
C LEU A 49 14.50 9.34 -0.69
N TYR A 50 14.40 10.51 -0.10
CA TYR A 50 15.09 11.72 -0.59
C TYR A 50 16.51 11.89 -0.01
N GLY A 51 17.05 10.88 0.65
CA GLY A 51 18.40 10.90 1.19
C GLY A 51 18.60 11.77 2.43
N LYS A 52 17.52 12.04 3.19
CA LYS A 52 17.55 12.94 4.34
C LYS A 52 17.55 12.24 5.70
N MET A 53 17.69 10.92 5.71
CA MET A 53 17.63 10.09 6.93
C MET A 53 18.89 9.23 7.10
N GLY A 54 20.03 9.71 6.59
CA GLY A 54 21.30 9.01 6.73
C GLY A 54 21.24 7.59 6.16
N ASP A 55 21.81 6.65 6.88
CA ASP A 55 21.90 5.24 6.47
C ASP A 55 20.59 4.45 6.67
N LEU A 56 19.55 5.07 7.22
CA LEU A 56 18.26 4.40 7.39
C LEU A 56 17.73 3.87 6.06
N THR A 57 17.89 4.64 4.98
CA THR A 57 17.46 4.26 3.63
C THR A 57 18.13 2.99 3.14
N ASP A 58 19.33 2.68 3.61
CA ASP A 58 20.10 1.54 3.17
C ASP A 58 19.52 0.21 3.70
N SER A 59 18.67 0.27 4.71
CA SER A 59 18.00 -0.90 5.27
C SER A 59 16.62 -1.08 4.66
N ALA A 60 16.43 -2.13 3.87
CA ALA A 60 15.11 -2.49 3.36
C ALA A 60 14.13 -2.82 4.49
N TYR A 61 14.62 -3.44 5.56
CA TYR A 61 13.79 -3.76 6.73
C TYR A 61 13.32 -2.50 7.46
N ALA A 62 14.20 -1.49 7.61
CA ALA A 62 13.82 -0.23 8.22
C ALA A 62 12.76 0.50 7.40
N MET A 63 12.94 0.55 6.08
CA MET A 63 11.96 1.15 5.19
C MET A 63 10.61 0.42 5.24
N ALA A 64 10.64 -0.91 5.18
CA ALA A 64 9.43 -1.72 5.29
C ALA A 64 8.70 -1.49 6.62
N THR A 65 9.45 -1.31 7.70
CA THR A 65 8.89 -1.01 9.02
C THR A 65 8.17 0.33 9.05
N LEU A 66 8.77 1.38 8.47
CA LEU A 66 8.11 2.68 8.39
C LEU A 66 6.80 2.63 7.59
N PHE A 67 6.78 1.92 6.46
CA PHE A 67 5.56 1.75 5.68
C PHE A 67 4.52 0.93 6.44
N ALA A 68 4.93 -0.08 7.19
CA ALA A 68 4.03 -0.86 8.04
C ALA A 68 3.40 0.00 9.15
N LEU A 69 4.21 0.84 9.80
CA LEU A 69 3.75 1.73 10.86
C LEU A 69 2.78 2.80 10.34
N ASP A 70 2.91 3.21 9.09
CA ASP A 70 1.94 4.09 8.44
C ASP A 70 0.55 3.45 8.49
N ARG A 71 0.43 2.19 8.12
CA ARG A 71 -0.84 1.46 8.20
C ARG A 71 -1.30 1.24 9.63
N TYR A 72 -0.38 0.95 10.53
CA TYR A 72 -0.69 0.79 11.94
C TYR A 72 -1.37 2.03 12.52
N GLY A 73 -1.03 3.21 12.03
CA GLY A 73 -1.64 4.47 12.45
C GLY A 73 -3.13 4.57 12.20
N VAL A 74 -3.69 3.76 11.28
CA VAL A 74 -5.12 3.70 11.00
C VAL A 74 -5.70 2.31 11.27
N LYS A 75 -5.04 1.51 12.08
CA LYS A 75 -5.47 0.13 12.38
C LYS A 75 -6.92 0.06 12.85
N ASP A 76 -7.31 0.92 13.80
CA ASP A 76 -8.67 0.91 14.34
C ASP A 76 -9.69 1.24 13.25
N GLN A 77 -9.39 2.18 12.38
CA GLN A 77 -10.24 2.52 11.24
C GLN A 77 -10.39 1.34 10.29
N LEU A 78 -9.28 0.64 10.00
CA LEU A 78 -9.29 -0.54 9.14
C LEU A 78 -10.11 -1.67 9.74
N GLN A 79 -9.98 -1.91 11.03
CA GLN A 79 -10.74 -2.95 11.73
C GLN A 79 -12.23 -2.65 11.72
N ARG A 80 -12.64 -1.41 11.99
CA ARG A 80 -14.05 -1.01 11.91
C ARG A 80 -14.59 -1.13 10.49
N ALA A 81 -13.81 -0.74 9.51
CA ALA A 81 -14.21 -0.84 8.10
C ALA A 81 -14.47 -2.27 7.67
N LYS A 82 -13.67 -3.21 8.14
CA LYS A 82 -13.83 -4.63 7.79
C LYS A 82 -15.19 -5.18 8.22
N GLU A 83 -15.74 -4.67 9.31
CA GLU A 83 -17.03 -5.11 9.86
C GLU A 83 -18.21 -4.25 9.42
N SER A 84 -17.97 -3.20 8.64
CA SER A 84 -19.01 -2.25 8.23
C SER A 84 -19.56 -2.55 6.83
N ASP A 85 -20.68 -1.90 6.51
CA ASP A 85 -21.26 -1.94 5.16
C ASP A 85 -20.54 -1.00 4.18
N THR A 86 -19.71 -0.09 4.69
CA THR A 86 -18.86 0.76 3.86
C THR A 86 -17.81 -0.09 3.16
N VAL A 87 -17.63 0.12 1.86
CA VAL A 87 -16.54 -0.47 1.12
C VAL A 87 -15.34 0.47 1.23
N VAL A 88 -14.25 0.00 1.81
CA VAL A 88 -12.99 0.75 1.88
C VAL A 88 -12.03 0.19 0.87
N LEU A 89 -11.70 0.99 -0.13
CA LEU A 89 -10.73 0.66 -1.16
C LEU A 89 -9.36 1.12 -0.68
N LEU A 90 -8.43 0.18 -0.60
CA LEU A 90 -7.05 0.45 -0.20
C LEU A 90 -6.20 0.52 -1.46
N ASP A 91 -5.78 1.72 -1.83
CA ASP A 91 -4.83 1.92 -2.94
C ASP A 91 -3.44 1.59 -2.42
N ARG A 92 -3.00 0.39 -2.70
CA ARG A 92 -1.87 -0.32 -2.11
C ARG A 92 -2.12 -0.72 -0.66
N TYR A 93 -1.60 -1.88 -0.30
CA TYR A 93 -1.66 -2.39 1.06
C TYR A 93 -0.41 -3.23 1.33
N VAL A 94 -0.48 -4.23 2.19
CA VAL A 94 0.67 -5.03 2.64
C VAL A 94 1.43 -5.68 1.48
N ALA A 95 0.74 -6.15 0.45
CA ALA A 95 1.39 -6.79 -0.70
C ALA A 95 2.37 -5.88 -1.42
N SER A 96 2.09 -4.58 -1.52
CA SER A 96 3.02 -3.61 -2.10
C SER A 96 4.33 -3.53 -1.30
N ASN A 97 4.22 -3.45 0.02
CA ASN A 97 5.40 -3.41 0.90
C ASN A 97 6.22 -4.68 0.77
N ALA A 98 5.57 -5.83 0.76
CA ALA A 98 6.23 -7.12 0.58
C ALA A 98 6.95 -7.21 -0.76
N ALA A 99 6.28 -6.82 -1.84
CA ALA A 99 6.83 -6.90 -3.19
C ALA A 99 8.05 -5.97 -3.39
N TYR A 100 7.95 -4.72 -2.94
CA TYR A 100 9.06 -3.76 -3.07
C TYR A 100 10.27 -4.19 -2.24
N SER A 101 10.05 -4.70 -1.04
CA SER A 101 11.14 -5.17 -0.17
C SER A 101 11.82 -6.41 -0.76
N ALA A 102 11.06 -7.34 -1.31
CA ALA A 102 11.58 -8.53 -1.97
C ALA A 102 12.40 -8.16 -3.20
N ALA A 103 11.91 -7.25 -4.01
CA ALA A 103 12.61 -6.78 -5.21
C ALA A 103 13.94 -6.09 -4.84
N ARG A 104 13.93 -5.27 -3.81
CA ARG A 104 15.10 -4.53 -3.36
C ARG A 104 16.21 -5.45 -2.85
N LEU A 105 15.83 -6.49 -2.09
CA LEU A 105 16.77 -7.45 -1.53
C LEU A 105 17.08 -8.62 -2.46
N GLU A 106 16.34 -8.73 -3.57
CA GLU A 106 16.39 -9.88 -4.47
C GLU A 106 16.20 -11.21 -3.71
N ASP A 107 15.27 -11.18 -2.74
CA ASP A 107 15.00 -12.31 -1.84
C ASP A 107 13.52 -12.37 -1.51
N ASP A 108 12.84 -13.39 -2.01
CA ASP A 108 11.41 -13.58 -1.82
C ASP A 108 11.06 -13.93 -0.36
N ALA A 109 12.01 -14.42 0.43
CA ALA A 109 11.78 -14.74 1.84
C ALA A 109 11.39 -13.52 2.67
N VAL A 110 11.78 -12.32 2.25
CA VAL A 110 11.40 -11.08 2.96
C VAL A 110 9.90 -10.80 2.87
N MET A 111 9.21 -11.35 1.88
CA MET A 111 7.76 -11.18 1.75
C MET A 111 7.03 -11.76 2.96
N GLU A 112 7.45 -12.93 3.43
CA GLU A 112 6.90 -13.55 4.62
C GLU A 112 7.21 -12.72 5.88
N TRP A 113 8.42 -12.18 5.97
CA TRP A 113 8.81 -11.30 7.07
C TRP A 113 7.88 -10.06 7.14
N VAL A 114 7.60 -9.44 6.00
CA VAL A 114 6.70 -8.28 5.94
C VAL A 114 5.28 -8.66 6.36
N ARG A 115 4.78 -9.79 5.88
CA ARG A 115 3.44 -10.28 6.24
C ARG A 115 3.35 -10.57 7.73
N ASP A 116 4.34 -11.22 8.30
CA ASP A 116 4.40 -11.52 9.73
C ASP A 116 4.45 -10.23 10.57
N LEU A 117 5.19 -9.22 10.12
CA LEU A 117 5.21 -7.93 10.78
C LEU A 117 3.83 -7.27 10.77
N GLU A 118 3.23 -7.16 9.60
CA GLU A 118 2.02 -6.36 9.43
C GLU A 118 0.76 -7.08 9.95
N PHE A 119 0.55 -8.32 9.56
CA PHE A 119 -0.62 -9.09 10.01
C PHE A 119 -0.43 -9.74 11.37
N GLY A 120 0.79 -10.15 11.69
CA GLY A 120 1.12 -10.80 12.97
C GLY A 120 1.41 -9.80 14.07
N THR A 121 2.58 -9.18 14.05
CA THR A 121 3.05 -8.30 15.13
C THR A 121 2.16 -7.08 15.29
N LEU A 122 1.83 -6.40 14.20
CA LEU A 122 0.99 -5.21 14.23
C LEU A 122 -0.50 -5.55 14.27
N GLY A 123 -0.88 -6.74 13.87
CA GLY A 123 -2.27 -7.19 13.93
C GLY A 123 -3.20 -6.45 12.98
N LEU A 124 -2.70 -6.00 11.84
CA LEU A 124 -3.54 -5.37 10.83
C LEU A 124 -4.52 -6.37 10.23
N PRO A 125 -5.75 -5.97 9.88
CA PRO A 125 -6.70 -6.87 9.26
C PRO A 125 -6.28 -7.20 7.82
N GLU A 126 -6.48 -8.44 7.41
CA GLU A 126 -6.34 -8.79 6.00
C GLU A 126 -7.50 -8.23 5.20
N ALA A 127 -7.26 -7.88 3.94
CA ALA A 127 -8.33 -7.44 3.06
C ALA A 127 -9.28 -8.61 2.76
N ASP A 128 -10.56 -8.30 2.62
CA ASP A 128 -11.56 -9.30 2.23
C ASP A 128 -11.36 -9.76 0.79
N LEU A 129 -10.88 -8.85 -0.07
CA LEU A 129 -10.56 -9.13 -1.46
C LEU A 129 -9.30 -8.32 -1.83
N GLN A 130 -8.39 -8.98 -2.52
CA GLN A 130 -7.21 -8.32 -3.09
C GLN A 130 -7.30 -8.39 -4.61
N VAL A 131 -7.22 -7.23 -5.25
CA VAL A 131 -7.25 -7.08 -6.70
C VAL A 131 -5.87 -6.67 -7.19
N TYR A 132 -5.29 -7.48 -8.07
CA TYR A 132 -4.01 -7.17 -8.68
C TYR A 132 -4.22 -6.77 -10.15
N LEU A 133 -3.76 -5.57 -10.51
CA LEU A 133 -3.78 -5.09 -11.89
C LEU A 133 -2.48 -5.50 -12.58
N ASP A 134 -2.57 -6.56 -13.35
CA ASP A 134 -1.42 -7.13 -14.07
C ASP A 134 -1.23 -6.40 -15.41
N THR A 135 -0.66 -5.20 -15.34
CA THR A 135 -0.39 -4.38 -16.52
C THR A 135 1.08 -4.53 -16.93
N ALA A 136 1.32 -4.71 -18.22
CA ALA A 136 2.69 -4.81 -18.73
C ALA A 136 3.50 -3.57 -18.34
N VAL A 137 4.76 -3.77 -17.94
CA VAL A 137 5.65 -2.70 -17.45
C VAL A 137 5.76 -1.57 -18.46
N GLU A 138 5.86 -1.89 -19.75
CA GLU A 138 5.97 -0.91 -20.84
C GLU A 138 4.75 0.01 -20.90
N VAL A 139 3.55 -0.55 -20.81
CA VAL A 139 2.29 0.21 -20.84
C VAL A 139 2.17 1.07 -19.58
N ALA A 140 2.49 0.50 -18.42
CA ALA A 140 2.45 1.21 -17.15
C ALA A 140 3.42 2.39 -17.13
N SER A 141 4.65 2.18 -17.63
CA SER A 141 5.66 3.24 -17.73
C SER A 141 5.21 4.39 -18.61
N GLU A 142 4.62 4.10 -19.77
CA GLU A 142 4.09 5.14 -20.67
C GLU A 142 3.00 5.95 -19.98
N ARG A 143 2.08 5.30 -19.27
CA ARG A 143 0.99 5.98 -18.55
C ARG A 143 1.53 6.85 -17.42
N ALA A 144 2.51 6.37 -16.66
CA ALA A 144 3.14 7.12 -15.58
C ALA A 144 3.87 8.36 -16.10
N GLN A 145 4.61 8.24 -17.22
CA GLN A 145 5.29 9.36 -17.86
C GLN A 145 4.31 10.39 -18.40
N ALA A 146 3.20 9.96 -18.97
CA ALA A 146 2.18 10.87 -19.51
C ALA A 146 1.52 11.73 -18.41
N ARG A 147 1.51 11.26 -17.16
CA ARG A 147 0.94 11.98 -16.02
C ARG A 147 1.94 12.88 -15.30
N ALA A 148 3.22 12.73 -15.60
CA ALA A 148 4.29 13.49 -14.93
C ALA A 148 4.31 14.96 -15.36
#